data_ace2a25b2ad09da1e0a5ee98317547a6
#
_entry.id   ace2a25b2ad09da1e0a5ee98317547a6
#
_cell.length_a   1.000
_cell.length_b   1.000
_cell.length_c   1.000
_cell.angle_alpha   90.00
_cell.angle_beta   90.00
_cell.angle_gamma   90.00
#
_symmetry.space_group_name_H-M   'P 1'
#
loop_
_entity.id
_entity.type
_entity.pdbx_description
1 polymer ?
#
loop_
_entity_poly.entity_id
_entity_poly.type
_entity_poly.pdbx_seq_one_letter_code
_entity_poly.pdbx_strand_id
1 'polypeptide(L)'
;MRLSILDIKISSVLFVSIMILLLCCNSNKKSLNIAPKAEAYLIEVMSLLREKSVNRNKIDWDKFNAEVHRLASHSQTIENTYPAVRFAVKELKDNHSYFVAVNEGTTSDRDKPLPILKDEITPPDIAYIRLPFCIGNNEQTDEYILTIIDRISLQNNNTIKGWIIDLRDNFGGNMWPMMVAIGCFLDHGIQGYFVGADNKAFEWRYEQGKAYLDTIILAETKQLISLCRKTKVAVLINNQTASSGEAMAVLFKGYTDAKIFGVPTFGVSTGCESYTLSDGSRINLATSVFADRNKRKYGGAVYPDITCSENETLANAIVWIYK
;
A
#
# COMPACT_ATOMS: atom_id res chain seq x y z
N MET A 1 -86.52 -20.00 -1.47
CA MET A 1 -85.34 -20.70 -1.02
C MET A 1 -84.54 -19.74 -0.24
N ARG A 2 -84.54 -19.90 1.10
CA ARG A 2 -83.92 -18.94 2.07
C ARG A 2 -82.42 -19.31 2.19
N LEU A 3 -81.53 -18.41 1.83
CA LEU A 3 -80.10 -18.47 2.22
C LEU A 3 -79.89 -17.53 3.37
N SER A 4 -79.32 -18.06 4.43
CA SER A 4 -79.30 -17.50 5.77
C SER A 4 -78.19 -16.45 5.98
N ILE A 5 -78.51 -15.47 6.81
CA ILE A 5 -77.74 -14.28 7.24
C ILE A 5 -76.50 -14.64 8.15
N LEU A 6 -75.93 -15.82 8.01
CA LEU A 6 -74.87 -16.27 8.93
C LEU A 6 -73.46 -16.17 8.39
N ASP A 7 -73.26 -15.87 7.09
CA ASP A 7 -71.91 -15.92 6.46
C ASP A 7 -71.20 -14.56 6.38
N ILE A 8 -71.80 -13.45 6.85
CA ILE A 8 -71.22 -12.10 6.71
C ILE A 8 -70.43 -11.63 7.98
N LYS A 9 -70.60 -12.33 9.13
CA LYS A 9 -69.92 -11.90 10.40
C LYS A 9 -68.56 -12.53 10.64
N ILE A 10 -68.13 -13.55 9.91
CA ILE A 10 -66.82 -14.20 10.12
C ILE A 10 -65.71 -13.53 9.29
N SER A 11 -66.06 -12.85 8.19
CA SER A 11 -65.09 -12.20 7.30
C SER A 11 -64.51 -10.87 7.88
N SER A 12 -65.30 -10.17 8.71
CA SER A 12 -64.86 -8.85 9.26
C SER A 12 -63.94 -8.96 10.49
N VAL A 13 -63.97 -10.05 11.23
CA VAL A 13 -63.10 -10.26 12.40
C VAL A 13 -61.72 -10.76 11.97
N LEU A 14 -61.64 -11.53 10.87
CA LEU A 14 -60.35 -12.01 10.32
C LEU A 14 -59.55 -10.89 9.65
N PHE A 15 -60.20 -9.90 9.04
CA PHE A 15 -59.55 -8.77 8.38
C PHE A 15 -58.98 -7.74 9.38
N VAL A 16 -59.59 -7.54 10.53
CA VAL A 16 -59.10 -6.64 11.60
C VAL A 16 -57.91 -7.29 12.33
N SER A 17 -57.89 -8.63 12.52
CA SER A 17 -56.73 -9.29 13.16
C SER A 17 -55.49 -9.36 12.26
N ILE A 18 -55.64 -9.40 10.94
CA ILE A 18 -54.52 -9.36 10.00
C ILE A 18 -53.95 -7.93 9.86
N MET A 19 -54.78 -6.92 9.99
CA MET A 19 -54.32 -5.50 9.95
C MET A 19 -53.62 -5.09 11.24
N ILE A 20 -53.91 -5.69 12.38
CA ILE A 20 -53.21 -5.44 13.65
C ILE A 20 -51.85 -6.18 13.71
N LEU A 21 -51.72 -7.34 13.02
CA LEU A 21 -50.44 -8.05 12.92
C LEU A 21 -49.44 -7.41 11.96
N LEU A 22 -49.89 -6.57 11.00
CA LEU A 22 -49.01 -5.81 10.10
C LEU A 22 -48.50 -4.50 10.72
N LEU A 23 -49.05 -4.07 11.86
CA LEU A 23 -48.63 -2.87 12.58
C LEU A 23 -47.60 -3.14 13.71
N CYS A 24 -47.33 -4.43 14.02
CA CYS A 24 -46.33 -4.81 15.06
C CYS A 24 -44.95 -5.20 14.54
N CYS A 25 -44.69 -5.12 13.23
CA CYS A 25 -43.34 -5.24 12.67
C CYS A 25 -42.72 -3.90 12.34
N ASN A 26 -42.98 -2.87 13.14
CA ASN A 26 -42.10 -1.69 13.22
C ASN A 26 -40.94 -2.04 14.16
N SER A 27 -40.00 -2.85 13.69
CA SER A 27 -38.69 -2.98 14.31
C SER A 27 -38.19 -1.56 14.56
N ASN A 28 -37.84 -1.23 15.79
CA ASN A 28 -37.13 -0.04 16.21
C ASN A 28 -35.85 0.14 15.39
N LYS A 29 -35.94 0.57 14.13
CA LYS A 29 -34.83 1.25 13.48
C LYS A 29 -34.66 2.55 14.25
N LYS A 30 -33.80 2.54 15.27
CA LYS A 30 -33.29 3.79 15.85
C LYS A 30 -32.93 4.71 14.69
N SER A 31 -33.72 5.77 14.50
CA SER A 31 -33.39 6.81 13.54
C SER A 31 -31.97 7.27 13.86
N LEU A 32 -31.03 7.09 12.94
CA LEU A 32 -29.62 7.46 13.15
C LEU A 32 -29.45 8.98 13.24
N ASN A 33 -30.47 9.74 12.82
CA ASN A 33 -30.56 11.21 12.88
C ASN A 33 -29.26 11.90 12.42
N ILE A 34 -28.72 11.45 11.29
CA ILE A 34 -27.55 12.07 10.63
C ILE A 34 -28.07 13.21 9.74
N ALA A 35 -27.44 14.39 9.81
CA ALA A 35 -27.82 15.51 8.96
C ALA A 35 -27.55 15.21 7.47
N PRO A 36 -28.35 15.70 6.50
CA PRO A 36 -28.24 15.35 5.08
C PRO A 36 -26.86 15.54 4.47
N LYS A 37 -26.11 16.60 4.87
CA LYS A 37 -24.74 16.84 4.39
C LYS A 37 -23.75 15.81 4.95
N ALA A 38 -23.88 15.44 6.21
CA ALA A 38 -23.04 14.41 6.86
C ALA A 38 -23.32 13.03 6.25
N GLU A 39 -24.57 12.72 5.96
CA GLU A 39 -24.98 11.47 5.30
C GLU A 39 -24.42 11.40 3.87
N ALA A 40 -24.54 12.46 3.07
CA ALA A 40 -24.00 12.53 1.72
C ALA A 40 -22.47 12.29 1.70
N TYR A 41 -21.75 12.86 2.67
CA TYR A 41 -20.31 12.66 2.82
C TYR A 41 -19.96 11.22 3.20
N LEU A 42 -20.69 10.60 4.09
CA LEU A 42 -20.49 9.17 4.40
C LEU A 42 -20.73 8.28 3.18
N ILE A 43 -21.77 8.56 2.38
CA ILE A 43 -22.05 7.84 1.14
C ILE A 43 -20.88 8.00 0.16
N GLU A 44 -20.32 9.19 0.00
CA GLU A 44 -19.13 9.44 -0.82
C GLU A 44 -17.96 8.55 -0.37
N VAL A 45 -17.62 8.61 0.92
CA VAL A 45 -16.52 7.82 1.50
C VAL A 45 -16.76 6.32 1.31
N MET A 46 -17.94 5.82 1.67
CA MET A 46 -18.26 4.40 1.58
C MET A 46 -18.25 3.89 0.14
N SER A 47 -18.72 4.71 -0.82
CA SER A 47 -18.67 4.39 -2.25
C SER A 47 -17.22 4.29 -2.73
N LEU A 48 -16.36 5.22 -2.35
CA LEU A 48 -14.93 5.20 -2.66
C LEU A 48 -14.25 3.93 -2.13
N LEU A 49 -14.46 3.61 -0.85
CA LEU A 49 -13.85 2.44 -0.23
C LEU A 49 -14.32 1.14 -0.88
N ARG A 50 -15.63 1.03 -1.17
CA ARG A 50 -16.23 -0.13 -1.82
C ARG A 50 -15.75 -0.34 -3.25
N GLU A 51 -15.49 0.75 -3.98
CA GLU A 51 -15.06 0.69 -5.38
C GLU A 51 -13.56 0.44 -5.50
N LYS A 52 -12.74 1.12 -4.68
CA LYS A 52 -11.30 1.23 -4.90
C LYS A 52 -10.43 0.37 -3.97
N SER A 53 -10.88 0.05 -2.75
CA SER A 53 -10.03 -0.70 -1.81
C SER A 53 -9.55 -2.03 -2.39
N VAL A 54 -8.28 -2.34 -2.20
CA VAL A 54 -7.70 -3.64 -2.60
C VAL A 54 -8.35 -4.81 -1.87
N ASN A 55 -8.88 -4.56 -0.67
CA ASN A 55 -9.57 -5.57 0.15
C ASN A 55 -11.10 -5.61 -0.07
N ARG A 56 -11.64 -4.84 -1.04
CA ARG A 56 -13.09 -4.70 -1.25
C ARG A 56 -13.86 -6.02 -1.39
N ASN A 57 -13.22 -7.05 -1.93
CA ASN A 57 -13.84 -8.37 -2.12
C ASN A 57 -13.84 -9.24 -0.85
N LYS A 58 -13.19 -8.79 0.24
CA LYS A 58 -13.09 -9.50 1.53
C LYS A 58 -14.04 -8.93 2.59
N ILE A 59 -14.73 -7.83 2.28
CA ILE A 59 -15.53 -7.05 3.23
C ILE A 59 -17.01 -7.40 3.06
N ASP A 60 -17.69 -7.70 4.19
CA ASP A 60 -19.16 -7.75 4.28
C ASP A 60 -19.67 -6.31 4.34
N TRP A 61 -19.95 -5.73 3.17
CA TRP A 61 -20.31 -4.32 3.04
C TRP A 61 -21.61 -3.93 3.75
N ASP A 62 -22.54 -4.84 3.93
CA ASP A 62 -23.81 -4.54 4.61
C ASP A 62 -23.55 -4.33 6.12
N LYS A 63 -22.80 -5.24 6.75
CA LYS A 63 -22.40 -5.09 8.15
C LYS A 63 -21.46 -3.91 8.34
N PHE A 64 -20.51 -3.73 7.45
CA PHE A 64 -19.54 -2.65 7.47
C PHE A 64 -20.26 -1.28 7.41
N ASN A 65 -21.16 -1.12 6.45
CA ASN A 65 -21.94 0.11 6.27
C ASN A 65 -22.83 0.40 7.50
N ALA A 66 -23.51 -0.64 8.04
CA ALA A 66 -24.33 -0.50 9.24
C ALA A 66 -23.52 -0.01 10.45
N GLU A 67 -22.30 -0.51 10.63
CA GLU A 67 -21.43 -0.12 11.74
C GLU A 67 -20.88 1.31 11.58
N VAL A 68 -20.47 1.71 10.36
CA VAL A 68 -20.03 3.07 10.06
C VAL A 68 -21.15 4.07 10.34
N HIS A 69 -22.39 3.79 9.88
CA HIS A 69 -23.54 4.67 10.16
C HIS A 69 -23.92 4.70 11.63
N ARG A 70 -23.78 3.57 12.34
CA ARG A 70 -23.98 3.51 13.80
C ARG A 70 -23.01 4.45 14.54
N LEU A 71 -21.73 4.46 14.12
CA LEU A 71 -20.70 5.33 14.71
C LEU A 71 -20.91 6.80 14.35
N ALA A 72 -21.47 7.07 13.16
CA ALA A 72 -21.82 8.42 12.71
C ALA A 72 -23.19 8.91 13.23
N SER A 73 -23.92 8.11 14.02
CA SER A 73 -25.24 8.49 14.54
C SER A 73 -25.17 9.86 15.24
N HIS A 74 -26.18 10.69 14.97
CA HIS A 74 -26.31 12.09 15.47
C HIS A 74 -25.29 13.09 14.91
N SER A 75 -24.52 12.74 13.86
CA SER A 75 -23.62 13.68 13.18
C SER A 75 -24.42 14.79 12.51
N GLN A 76 -24.17 16.04 12.93
CA GLN A 76 -24.82 17.23 12.39
C GLN A 76 -23.95 17.97 11.36
N THR A 77 -22.64 17.74 11.38
CA THR A 77 -21.68 18.30 10.42
C THR A 77 -20.84 17.17 9.81
N ILE A 78 -20.12 17.48 8.74
CA ILE A 78 -19.18 16.53 8.11
C ILE A 78 -18.09 16.11 9.12
N GLU A 79 -17.54 17.05 9.88
CA GLU A 79 -16.47 16.80 10.85
C GLU A 79 -16.91 15.82 11.94
N ASN A 80 -18.19 15.82 12.30
CA ASN A 80 -18.73 14.85 13.26
C ASN A 80 -18.66 13.40 12.74
N THR A 81 -18.53 13.19 11.41
CA THR A 81 -18.39 11.87 10.79
C THR A 81 -16.95 11.34 10.79
N TYR A 82 -15.93 12.18 10.99
CA TYR A 82 -14.52 11.79 10.90
C TYR A 82 -14.14 10.58 11.75
N PRO A 83 -14.61 10.41 13.00
CA PRO A 83 -14.36 9.19 13.76
C PRO A 83 -14.87 7.93 13.05
N ALA A 84 -16.05 7.99 12.42
CA ALA A 84 -16.63 6.88 11.66
C ALA A 84 -15.83 6.62 10.36
N VAL A 85 -15.36 7.68 9.68
CA VAL A 85 -14.48 7.58 8.51
C VAL A 85 -13.14 6.93 8.87
N ARG A 86 -12.51 7.35 9.98
CA ARG A 86 -11.26 6.73 10.47
C ARG A 86 -11.45 5.26 10.81
N PHE A 87 -12.55 4.94 11.46
CA PHE A 87 -12.93 3.55 11.71
C PHE A 87 -13.06 2.78 10.40
N ALA A 88 -13.81 3.31 9.42
CA ALA A 88 -14.00 2.67 8.13
C ALA A 88 -12.67 2.38 7.42
N VAL A 89 -11.77 3.37 7.35
CA VAL A 89 -10.44 3.19 6.72
C VAL A 89 -9.61 2.15 7.46
N LYS A 90 -9.60 2.16 8.81
CA LYS A 90 -8.88 1.17 9.63
C LYS A 90 -9.39 -0.25 9.43
N GLU A 91 -10.72 -0.43 9.31
CA GLU A 91 -11.35 -1.75 9.16
C GLU A 91 -11.18 -2.35 7.75
N LEU A 92 -10.60 -1.62 6.80
CA LEU A 92 -10.11 -2.21 5.53
C LEU A 92 -8.98 -3.22 5.76
N LYS A 93 -8.27 -3.14 6.90
CA LYS A 93 -7.23 -4.09 7.35
C LYS A 93 -6.08 -4.28 6.35
N ASP A 94 -5.74 -3.22 5.63
CA ASP A 94 -4.57 -3.20 4.76
C ASP A 94 -3.34 -2.56 5.43
N ASN A 95 -3.52 -1.92 6.60
CA ASN A 95 -2.49 -1.24 7.40
C ASN A 95 -1.73 -0.10 6.69
N HIS A 96 -2.13 0.27 5.49
CA HIS A 96 -1.49 1.30 4.67
C HIS A 96 -2.44 2.47 4.35
N SER A 97 -3.76 2.20 4.34
CA SER A 97 -4.76 3.24 4.14
C SER A 97 -4.91 4.13 5.36
N TYR A 98 -5.06 5.45 5.14
CA TYR A 98 -5.31 6.42 6.20
C TYR A 98 -6.14 7.60 5.69
N PHE A 99 -6.82 8.27 6.64
CA PHE A 99 -7.61 9.47 6.41
C PHE A 99 -6.92 10.68 7.03
N VAL A 100 -6.89 11.80 6.29
CA VAL A 100 -6.38 13.10 6.73
C VAL A 100 -7.48 14.11 6.60
N ALA A 101 -7.94 14.68 7.70
CA ALA A 101 -8.96 15.71 7.71
C ALA A 101 -8.41 17.03 7.12
N VAL A 102 -9.31 17.85 6.54
CA VAL A 102 -8.93 19.11 5.88
C VAL A 102 -8.18 20.07 6.81
N ASN A 103 -8.52 20.07 8.11
CA ASN A 103 -7.88 20.92 9.12
C ASN A 103 -6.69 20.25 9.83
N GLU A 104 -6.47 18.98 9.59
CA GLU A 104 -5.27 18.28 10.02
C GLU A 104 -4.21 18.51 8.95
N GLY A 105 -3.42 19.56 9.14
CA GLY A 105 -2.25 19.73 8.29
C GLY A 105 -1.46 18.42 8.24
N THR A 106 -0.78 18.16 7.14
CA THR A 106 0.10 16.99 6.94
C THR A 106 1.25 16.91 7.98
N THR A 107 1.07 17.48 9.14
CA THR A 107 2.09 17.78 10.15
C THR A 107 2.38 16.62 11.10
N SER A 108 1.50 15.64 11.26
CA SER A 108 1.70 14.64 12.33
C SER A 108 2.91 13.70 12.10
N ASP A 109 3.33 13.47 10.86
CA ASP A 109 4.51 12.65 10.56
C ASP A 109 5.70 13.45 10.00
N ARG A 110 5.49 14.71 9.54
CA ARG A 110 6.57 15.55 9.02
C ARG A 110 7.49 16.12 10.11
N ASP A 111 7.00 16.18 11.36
CA ASP A 111 7.78 16.71 12.50
C ASP A 111 8.64 15.63 13.18
N LYS A 112 8.51 14.35 12.80
CA LYS A 112 9.45 13.34 13.26
C LYS A 112 10.74 13.47 12.47
N PRO A 113 11.89 13.54 13.14
CA PRO A 113 13.17 13.56 12.44
C PRO A 113 13.29 12.30 11.57
N LEU A 114 13.69 12.50 10.32
CA LEU A 114 13.95 11.39 9.42
C LEU A 114 15.05 10.49 10.01
N PRO A 115 14.98 9.17 9.84
CA PRO A 115 16.00 8.27 10.35
C PRO A 115 17.36 8.59 9.72
N ILE A 116 18.39 8.67 10.56
CA ILE A 116 19.77 8.82 10.10
C ILE A 116 20.25 7.46 9.62
N LEU A 117 20.30 7.30 8.31
CA LEU A 117 20.79 6.08 7.69
C LEU A 117 22.33 6.11 7.64
N LYS A 118 22.97 5.11 8.26
CA LYS A 118 24.43 4.98 8.28
C LYS A 118 24.85 3.89 7.30
N ASP A 119 25.90 4.16 6.53
CA ASP A 119 26.53 3.15 5.69
C ASP A 119 27.28 2.13 6.55
N GLU A 120 27.32 0.91 6.10
CA GLU A 120 28.08 -0.16 6.73
C GLU A 120 29.48 -0.27 6.11
N ILE A 121 30.42 -0.79 6.90
CA ILE A 121 31.77 -1.08 6.43
C ILE A 121 31.80 -2.51 5.89
N THR A 122 32.19 -2.65 4.63
CA THR A 122 32.32 -3.94 3.96
C THR A 122 33.79 -4.23 3.57
N PRO A 123 34.15 -5.48 3.29
CA PRO A 123 35.43 -5.81 2.66
C PRO A 123 35.63 -5.03 1.36
N PRO A 124 36.89 -4.68 0.98
CA PRO A 124 37.16 -3.81 -0.17
C PRO A 124 36.76 -4.39 -1.54
N ASP A 125 36.51 -5.70 -1.61
CA ASP A 125 36.03 -6.41 -2.78
C ASP A 125 34.50 -6.67 -2.77
N ILE A 126 33.76 -6.06 -1.81
CA ILE A 126 32.29 -6.06 -1.75
C ILE A 126 31.80 -4.62 -1.75
N ALA A 127 31.10 -4.26 -2.81
CA ALA A 127 30.50 -2.93 -2.94
C ALA A 127 29.19 -2.85 -2.13
N TYR A 128 28.95 -1.66 -1.56
CA TYR A 128 27.81 -1.40 -0.69
C TYR A 128 27.07 -0.12 -1.07
N ILE A 129 25.75 -0.25 -1.24
CA ILE A 129 24.86 0.88 -1.48
C ILE A 129 23.72 0.84 -0.45
N ARG A 130 23.64 1.86 0.38
CA ARG A 130 22.41 2.15 1.12
C ARG A 130 21.43 2.82 0.17
N LEU A 131 20.27 2.18 -0.05
CA LEU A 131 19.17 2.77 -0.81
C LEU A 131 18.15 3.36 0.17
N PRO A 132 18.18 4.68 0.43
CA PRO A 132 17.30 5.30 1.41
C PRO A 132 15.87 5.44 0.87
N PHE A 133 14.94 5.82 1.75
CA PHE A 133 13.60 6.28 1.34
C PHE A 133 13.72 7.49 0.41
N CYS A 134 12.77 7.64 -0.52
CA CYS A 134 12.77 8.73 -1.51
C CYS A 134 11.52 9.61 -1.35
N ILE A 135 11.67 10.77 -0.74
CA ILE A 135 10.63 11.78 -0.57
C ILE A 135 11.15 13.12 -1.08
N GLY A 136 10.25 13.95 -1.60
CA GLY A 136 10.62 15.28 -2.07
C GLY A 136 9.94 15.67 -3.37
N ASN A 137 10.31 16.84 -3.90
CA ASN A 137 9.89 17.32 -5.20
C ASN A 137 10.76 16.73 -6.35
N ASN A 138 10.49 17.13 -7.57
CA ASN A 138 11.23 16.60 -8.74
C ASN A 138 12.73 16.86 -8.68
N GLU A 139 13.15 18.04 -8.28
CA GLU A 139 14.58 18.38 -8.15
C GLU A 139 15.29 17.49 -7.13
N GLN A 140 14.67 17.27 -5.98
CA GLN A 140 15.19 16.38 -4.92
C GLN A 140 15.23 14.91 -5.35
N THR A 141 14.27 14.49 -6.18
CA THR A 141 14.27 13.11 -6.70
C THR A 141 15.30 12.91 -7.80
N ASP A 142 15.61 13.94 -8.61
CA ASP A 142 16.71 13.91 -9.59
C ASP A 142 18.07 13.86 -8.87
N GLU A 143 18.27 14.68 -7.84
CA GLU A 143 19.47 14.65 -6.99
C GLU A 143 19.64 13.27 -6.31
N TYR A 144 18.55 12.69 -5.82
CA TYR A 144 18.53 11.34 -5.25
C TYR A 144 19.07 10.30 -6.25
N ILE A 145 18.55 10.31 -7.49
CA ILE A 145 18.97 9.38 -8.54
C ILE A 145 20.49 9.55 -8.80
N LEU A 146 20.94 10.77 -9.05
CA LEU A 146 22.35 11.06 -9.36
C LEU A 146 23.28 10.67 -8.22
N THR A 147 22.91 10.98 -6.98
CA THR A 147 23.70 10.63 -5.79
C THR A 147 23.92 9.11 -5.69
N ILE A 148 22.91 8.31 -5.89
CA ILE A 148 23.03 6.84 -5.82
C ILE A 148 23.86 6.31 -6.99
N ILE A 149 23.64 6.84 -8.21
CA ILE A 149 24.38 6.47 -9.41
C ILE A 149 25.88 6.77 -9.22
N ASP A 150 26.25 7.93 -8.70
CA ASP A 150 27.65 8.31 -8.46
C ASP A 150 28.31 7.38 -7.41
N ARG A 151 27.58 7.03 -6.34
CA ARG A 151 28.06 6.07 -5.32
C ARG A 151 28.28 4.67 -5.90
N ILE A 152 27.44 4.23 -6.82
CA ILE A 152 27.65 2.97 -7.56
C ILE A 152 28.87 3.09 -8.45
N SER A 153 29.00 4.19 -9.22
CA SER A 153 30.12 4.41 -10.14
C SER A 153 31.47 4.37 -9.44
N LEU A 154 31.59 4.99 -8.26
CA LEU A 154 32.83 5.03 -7.47
C LEU A 154 33.32 3.65 -7.03
N GLN A 155 32.40 2.69 -6.83
CA GLN A 155 32.73 1.34 -6.40
C GLN A 155 32.82 0.33 -7.55
N ASN A 156 32.30 0.69 -8.74
CA ASN A 156 32.16 -0.21 -9.88
C ASN A 156 33.50 -0.50 -10.59
N ASN A 157 34.17 -1.57 -10.19
CA ASN A 157 35.44 -1.99 -10.77
C ASN A 157 35.53 -3.53 -10.87
N ASN A 158 36.54 -4.04 -11.57
CA ASN A 158 36.69 -5.47 -11.85
C ASN A 158 37.08 -6.33 -10.63
N THR A 159 37.42 -5.73 -9.49
CA THR A 159 37.79 -6.48 -8.27
C THR A 159 36.57 -6.83 -7.41
N ILE A 160 35.42 -6.19 -7.67
CA ILE A 160 34.19 -6.41 -6.91
C ILE A 160 33.64 -7.80 -7.16
N LYS A 161 33.46 -8.58 -6.09
CA LYS A 161 32.90 -9.94 -6.09
C LYS A 161 31.39 -9.95 -5.96
N GLY A 162 30.80 -8.92 -5.38
CA GLY A 162 29.36 -8.77 -5.23
C GLY A 162 28.95 -7.42 -4.67
N TRP A 163 27.64 -7.18 -4.70
CA TRP A 163 27.01 -5.96 -4.23
C TRP A 163 26.09 -6.20 -3.06
N ILE A 164 26.04 -5.27 -2.15
CA ILE A 164 25.03 -5.18 -1.09
C ILE A 164 24.16 -3.97 -1.38
N ILE A 165 22.84 -4.19 -1.50
CA ILE A 165 21.82 -3.14 -1.57
C ILE A 165 21.06 -3.16 -0.24
N ASP A 166 21.30 -2.16 0.59
CA ASP A 166 20.73 -2.10 1.94
C ASP A 166 19.44 -1.27 1.95
N LEU A 167 18.32 -1.95 2.16
CA LEU A 167 16.97 -1.38 2.28
C LEU A 167 16.50 -1.30 3.75
N ARG A 168 17.32 -1.66 4.72
CA ARG A 168 16.96 -1.55 6.14
C ARG A 168 16.62 -0.09 6.45
N ASP A 169 15.54 0.14 7.18
CA ASP A 169 15.00 1.45 7.55
C ASP A 169 14.51 2.32 6.37
N ASN A 170 14.40 1.74 5.17
CA ASN A 170 13.75 2.39 4.04
C ASN A 170 12.22 2.24 4.17
N PHE A 171 11.57 3.24 4.76
CA PHE A 171 10.12 3.24 4.97
C PHE A 171 9.29 3.58 3.69
N GLY A 172 9.93 3.84 2.55
CA GLY A 172 9.24 4.01 1.27
C GLY A 172 9.37 5.40 0.63
N GLY A 173 8.28 5.95 0.19
CA GLY A 173 8.20 7.19 -0.61
C GLY A 173 7.97 6.91 -2.09
N ASN A 174 8.68 7.59 -2.99
CA ASN A 174 8.56 7.40 -4.44
C ASN A 174 9.47 6.26 -4.91
N MET A 175 8.86 5.14 -5.36
CA MET A 175 9.62 3.97 -5.82
C MET A 175 10.32 4.15 -7.17
N TRP A 176 9.83 5.07 -8.03
CA TRP A 176 10.31 5.21 -9.40
C TRP A 176 11.73 5.76 -9.49
N PRO A 177 12.09 6.85 -8.78
CA PRO A 177 13.49 7.27 -8.65
C PRO A 177 14.39 6.21 -8.04
N MET A 178 13.90 5.44 -7.02
CA MET A 178 14.66 4.32 -6.45
C MET A 178 15.00 3.28 -7.52
N MET A 179 14.00 2.88 -8.35
CA MET A 179 14.19 1.91 -9.43
C MET A 179 15.19 2.41 -10.47
N VAL A 180 15.09 3.69 -10.87
CA VAL A 180 16.03 4.30 -11.83
C VAL A 180 17.45 4.31 -11.27
N ALA A 181 17.62 4.70 -10.01
CA ALA A 181 18.93 4.81 -9.34
C ALA A 181 19.71 3.49 -9.29
N ILE A 182 18.99 2.35 -9.13
CA ILE A 182 19.59 1.00 -9.09
C ILE A 182 19.44 0.26 -10.41
N GLY A 183 19.09 0.95 -11.48
CA GLY A 183 18.77 0.35 -12.78
C GLY A 183 19.87 -0.52 -13.38
N CYS A 184 21.15 -0.27 -13.07
CA CYS A 184 22.27 -1.09 -13.52
C CYS A 184 22.27 -2.54 -12.96
N PHE A 185 21.48 -2.81 -11.92
CA PHE A 185 21.27 -4.16 -11.37
C PHE A 185 20.05 -4.86 -11.95
N LEU A 186 19.24 -4.16 -12.72
CA LEU A 186 17.97 -4.66 -13.25
C LEU A 186 18.12 -5.10 -14.70
N ASP A 187 17.44 -6.18 -15.08
CA ASP A 187 17.25 -6.53 -16.49
C ASP A 187 16.28 -5.52 -17.15
N HIS A 188 16.34 -5.36 -18.46
CA HIS A 188 15.34 -4.59 -19.19
C HIS A 188 13.99 -5.31 -19.20
N GLY A 189 12.91 -4.56 -19.18
CA GLY A 189 11.54 -5.07 -19.21
C GLY A 189 10.84 -5.06 -17.86
N ILE A 190 9.97 -6.04 -17.64
CA ILE A 190 9.06 -6.09 -16.48
C ILE A 190 9.83 -6.46 -15.21
N GLN A 191 9.66 -5.64 -14.17
CA GLN A 191 10.26 -5.82 -12.84
C GLN A 191 9.26 -6.30 -11.79
N GLY A 192 7.99 -6.02 -11.98
CA GLY A 192 6.91 -6.37 -11.06
C GLY A 192 5.59 -5.78 -11.52
N TYR A 193 4.60 -5.81 -10.63
CA TYR A 193 3.25 -5.35 -10.93
C TYR A 193 2.57 -4.72 -9.72
N PHE A 194 1.68 -3.76 -9.98
CA PHE A 194 0.55 -3.48 -9.11
C PHE A 194 -0.63 -4.35 -9.54
N VAL A 195 -1.25 -5.07 -8.63
CA VAL A 195 -2.38 -5.94 -8.93
C VAL A 195 -3.59 -5.53 -8.11
N GLY A 196 -4.64 -5.04 -8.78
CA GLY A 196 -5.90 -4.63 -8.16
C GLY A 196 -6.74 -5.80 -7.65
N ALA A 197 -7.80 -5.51 -6.90
CA ALA A 197 -8.73 -6.51 -6.38
C ALA A 197 -9.53 -7.24 -7.47
N ASP A 198 -9.60 -6.68 -8.69
CA ASP A 198 -10.16 -7.29 -9.90
C ASP A 198 -9.15 -8.17 -10.67
N ASN A 199 -7.94 -8.33 -10.12
CA ASN A 199 -6.79 -8.99 -10.74
C ASN A 199 -6.21 -8.26 -11.97
N LYS A 200 -6.66 -7.03 -12.27
CA LYS A 200 -5.99 -6.21 -13.27
C LYS A 200 -4.59 -5.87 -12.78
N ALA A 201 -3.60 -6.12 -13.63
CA ALA A 201 -2.18 -5.90 -13.34
C ALA A 201 -1.67 -4.73 -14.17
N PHE A 202 -0.87 -3.86 -13.53
CA PHE A 202 -0.16 -2.74 -14.14
C PHE A 202 1.33 -3.00 -13.97
N GLU A 203 2.08 -2.97 -15.08
CA GLU A 203 3.49 -3.37 -15.12
C GLU A 203 4.43 -2.31 -14.57
N TRP A 204 5.35 -2.70 -13.70
CA TRP A 204 6.53 -1.91 -13.40
C TRP A 204 7.62 -2.31 -14.38
N ARG A 205 8.08 -1.39 -15.18
CA ARG A 205 9.08 -1.66 -16.22
C ARG A 205 10.29 -0.77 -16.02
N TYR A 206 11.46 -1.32 -16.32
CA TYR A 206 12.71 -0.58 -16.39
C TYR A 206 13.34 -0.77 -17.76
N GLU A 207 13.76 0.33 -18.38
CA GLU A 207 14.46 0.28 -19.66
C GLU A 207 15.35 1.52 -19.83
N GLN A 208 16.65 1.32 -20.04
CA GLN A 208 17.62 2.36 -20.38
C GLN A 208 17.51 3.64 -19.54
N GLY A 209 17.53 3.51 -18.21
CA GLY A 209 17.46 4.63 -17.28
C GLY A 209 16.06 5.20 -17.08
N LYS A 210 15.03 4.51 -17.53
CA LYS A 210 13.63 4.93 -17.38
C LYS A 210 12.83 3.89 -16.62
N ALA A 211 12.03 4.36 -15.66
CA ALA A 211 11.05 3.56 -14.95
C ALA A 211 9.63 3.91 -15.43
N TYR A 212 8.84 2.88 -15.70
CA TYR A 212 7.50 3.01 -16.28
C TYR A 212 6.45 2.32 -15.41
N LEU A 213 5.26 2.91 -15.39
CA LEU A 213 4.03 2.20 -15.09
C LEU A 213 3.32 1.95 -16.42
N ASP A 214 3.26 0.68 -16.84
CA ASP A 214 2.85 0.27 -18.18
C ASP A 214 3.68 1.00 -19.27
N THR A 215 3.08 2.03 -19.91
CA THR A 215 3.73 2.85 -20.95
C THR A 215 4.10 4.26 -20.49
N ILE A 216 3.74 4.63 -19.25
CA ILE A 216 3.94 5.98 -18.72
C ILE A 216 5.28 6.04 -18.00
N ILE A 217 6.18 6.95 -18.43
CA ILE A 217 7.45 7.23 -17.75
C ILE A 217 7.13 7.98 -16.45
N LEU A 218 7.61 7.47 -15.32
CA LEU A 218 7.42 8.06 -14.00
C LEU A 218 8.72 8.56 -13.36
N ALA A 219 9.86 8.09 -13.83
CA ALA A 219 11.18 8.66 -13.52
C ALA A 219 12.17 8.29 -14.64
N GLU A 220 13.16 9.14 -14.88
CA GLU A 220 14.20 8.85 -15.85
C GLU A 220 15.54 9.50 -15.49
N THR A 221 16.63 8.98 -16.06
CA THR A 221 17.97 9.58 -16.02
C THR A 221 18.66 9.40 -17.37
N LYS A 222 19.52 10.35 -17.72
CA LYS A 222 20.45 10.23 -18.85
C LYS A 222 21.79 9.61 -18.44
N GLN A 223 22.09 9.59 -17.14
CA GLN A 223 23.33 9.02 -16.62
C GLN A 223 23.15 7.50 -16.45
N LEU A 224 23.62 6.76 -17.44
CA LEU A 224 23.57 5.30 -17.42
C LEU A 224 24.88 4.70 -16.93
N ILE A 225 24.79 3.67 -16.10
CA ILE A 225 25.94 2.88 -15.65
C ILE A 225 25.78 1.45 -16.16
N SER A 226 26.88 0.88 -16.64
CA SER A 226 27.01 -0.56 -16.82
C SER A 226 27.95 -1.12 -15.78
N LEU A 227 27.55 -2.18 -15.09
CA LEU A 227 28.44 -2.86 -14.17
C LEU A 227 29.63 -3.49 -14.91
N CYS A 228 30.84 -3.36 -14.37
CA CYS A 228 32.05 -3.94 -14.93
C CYS A 228 31.97 -5.46 -15.08
N ARG A 229 31.20 -6.11 -14.21
CA ARG A 229 30.88 -7.53 -14.29
C ARG A 229 29.55 -7.84 -13.61
N LYS A 230 28.85 -8.85 -14.11
CA LYS A 230 27.67 -9.39 -13.44
C LYS A 230 28.14 -10.19 -12.22
N THR A 231 27.62 -9.84 -11.04
CA THR A 231 27.99 -10.48 -9.77
C THR A 231 26.74 -10.70 -8.93
N LYS A 232 26.88 -11.41 -7.82
CA LYS A 232 25.81 -11.57 -6.85
C LYS A 232 25.37 -10.25 -6.23
N VAL A 233 24.08 -10.12 -5.94
CA VAL A 233 23.46 -8.99 -5.26
C VAL A 233 22.77 -9.48 -3.98
N ALA A 234 23.26 -9.06 -2.83
CA ALA A 234 22.61 -9.27 -1.55
C ALA A 234 21.75 -8.06 -1.18
N VAL A 235 20.46 -8.27 -0.98
CA VAL A 235 19.53 -7.21 -0.58
C VAL A 235 19.22 -7.37 0.91
N LEU A 236 19.43 -6.31 1.71
CA LEU A 236 19.20 -6.35 3.16
C LEU A 236 17.86 -5.67 3.48
N ILE A 237 17.04 -6.32 4.28
CA ILE A 237 15.74 -5.81 4.75
C ILE A 237 15.59 -5.96 6.26
N ASN A 238 14.74 -5.12 6.85
CA ASN A 238 14.31 -5.27 8.25
C ASN A 238 12.82 -4.90 8.41
N ASN A 239 12.32 -4.95 9.64
CA ASN A 239 10.93 -4.64 9.96
C ASN A 239 10.54 -3.15 9.80
N GLN A 240 11.49 -2.27 9.47
CA GLN A 240 11.25 -0.87 9.10
C GLN A 240 11.29 -0.67 7.57
N THR A 241 11.68 -1.68 6.80
CA THR A 241 11.53 -1.66 5.33
C THR A 241 10.04 -1.70 5.00
N ALA A 242 9.50 -0.64 4.39
CA ALA A 242 8.06 -0.49 4.19
C ALA A 242 7.71 0.12 2.81
N SER A 243 6.50 -0.14 2.32
CA SER A 243 5.92 0.51 1.13
C SER A 243 6.86 0.43 -0.08
N SER A 244 7.33 1.56 -0.63
CA SER A 244 8.29 1.57 -1.76
C SER A 244 9.61 0.87 -1.44
N GLY A 245 10.04 0.81 -0.18
CA GLY A 245 11.17 -0.04 0.26
C GLY A 245 10.88 -1.52 0.04
N GLU A 246 9.64 -1.96 0.32
CA GLU A 246 9.20 -3.33 0.01
C GLU A 246 9.10 -3.58 -1.50
N ALA A 247 8.68 -2.57 -2.28
CA ALA A 247 8.69 -2.66 -3.74
C ALA A 247 10.11 -2.91 -4.26
N MET A 248 11.13 -2.22 -3.72
CA MET A 248 12.53 -2.47 -4.07
C MET A 248 12.98 -3.89 -3.71
N ALA A 249 12.57 -4.41 -2.56
CA ALA A 249 12.84 -5.81 -2.22
C ALA A 249 12.14 -6.78 -3.22
N VAL A 250 10.89 -6.50 -3.59
CA VAL A 250 10.12 -7.30 -4.57
C VAL A 250 10.77 -7.30 -5.95
N LEU A 251 11.41 -6.20 -6.39
CA LEU A 251 12.15 -6.15 -7.66
C LEU A 251 13.19 -7.26 -7.78
N PHE A 252 13.87 -7.60 -6.68
CA PHE A 252 14.91 -8.64 -6.68
C PHE A 252 14.38 -10.07 -6.51
N LYS A 253 13.08 -10.25 -6.25
CA LYS A 253 12.47 -11.57 -6.24
C LYS A 253 12.46 -12.16 -7.65
N GLY A 254 12.92 -13.41 -7.76
CA GLY A 254 13.01 -14.11 -9.04
C GLY A 254 14.30 -13.88 -9.84
N TYR A 255 15.23 -13.04 -9.34
CA TYR A 255 16.60 -13.00 -9.89
C TYR A 255 17.44 -14.17 -9.35
N THR A 256 18.16 -14.85 -10.24
CA THR A 256 19.01 -16.00 -9.86
C THR A 256 20.24 -15.60 -9.06
N ASP A 257 20.79 -14.42 -9.38
CA ASP A 257 22.01 -13.89 -8.79
C ASP A 257 21.74 -12.92 -7.64
N ALA A 258 20.47 -12.81 -7.18
CA ALA A 258 20.10 -11.99 -6.04
C ALA A 258 19.48 -12.84 -4.91
N LYS A 259 19.75 -12.45 -3.66
CA LYS A 259 19.08 -12.98 -2.47
C LYS A 259 18.81 -11.90 -1.44
N ILE A 260 17.68 -12.03 -0.76
CA ILE A 260 17.22 -11.10 0.28
C ILE A 260 17.53 -11.68 1.65
N PHE A 261 18.14 -10.88 2.52
CA PHE A 261 18.61 -11.25 3.86
C PHE A 261 17.95 -10.35 4.91
N GLY A 262 17.71 -10.90 6.11
CA GLY A 262 17.24 -10.15 7.27
C GLY A 262 16.00 -10.73 7.91
N VAL A 263 15.11 -9.87 8.38
CA VAL A 263 13.81 -10.22 8.95
C VAL A 263 12.68 -9.73 8.04
N PRO A 264 11.44 -10.25 8.18
CA PRO A 264 10.29 -9.79 7.39
C PRO A 264 10.12 -8.28 7.47
N THR A 265 9.71 -7.66 6.36
CA THR A 265 9.46 -6.22 6.25
C THR A 265 8.24 -5.79 7.06
N PHE A 266 7.94 -4.49 7.09
CA PHE A 266 6.83 -3.89 7.85
C PHE A 266 5.47 -4.49 7.50
N GLY A 267 5.21 -4.80 6.23
CA GLY A 267 3.99 -5.49 5.83
C GLY A 267 2.94 -4.65 5.13
N VAL A 268 3.37 -3.63 4.40
CA VAL A 268 2.52 -2.74 3.58
C VAL A 268 2.94 -2.76 2.11
N SER A 269 3.20 -3.96 1.56
CA SER A 269 3.55 -4.16 0.16
C SER A 269 2.33 -3.97 -0.76
N THR A 270 1.76 -2.75 -0.72
CA THR A 270 0.57 -2.30 -1.45
C THR A 270 0.82 -0.97 -2.15
N GLY A 271 0.19 -0.77 -3.31
CA GLY A 271 0.14 0.51 -4.00
C GLY A 271 -1.05 1.33 -3.51
N CYS A 272 -0.79 2.59 -3.14
CA CYS A 272 -1.79 3.53 -2.67
C CYS A 272 -2.07 4.62 -3.69
N GLU A 273 -3.33 5.08 -3.72
CA GLU A 273 -3.78 6.25 -4.44
C GLU A 273 -4.39 7.26 -3.45
N SER A 274 -4.17 8.55 -3.71
CA SER A 274 -4.70 9.62 -2.86
C SER A 274 -5.97 10.20 -3.49
N TYR A 275 -7.06 10.20 -2.72
CA TYR A 275 -8.37 10.72 -3.12
C TYR A 275 -8.73 11.92 -2.27
N THR A 276 -9.07 13.05 -2.92
CA THR A 276 -9.61 14.23 -2.24
C THR A 276 -11.11 14.12 -2.16
N LEU A 277 -11.67 14.29 -0.97
CA LEU A 277 -13.10 14.24 -0.69
C LEU A 277 -13.75 15.63 -0.85
N SER A 278 -15.09 15.66 -0.85
CA SER A 278 -15.88 16.86 -1.12
C SER A 278 -15.66 18.00 -0.12
N ASP A 279 -15.19 17.70 1.09
CA ASP A 279 -14.84 18.69 2.12
C ASP A 279 -13.37 19.15 2.09
N GLY A 280 -12.56 18.61 1.16
CA GLY A 280 -11.12 18.85 1.06
C GLY A 280 -10.25 17.88 1.90
N SER A 281 -10.84 17.02 2.71
CA SER A 281 -10.13 15.92 3.37
C SER A 281 -9.58 14.92 2.35
N ARG A 282 -8.63 14.06 2.76
CA ARG A 282 -8.00 13.09 1.85
C ARG A 282 -8.00 11.69 2.45
N ILE A 283 -8.20 10.70 1.59
CA ILE A 283 -7.93 9.30 1.89
C ILE A 283 -6.77 8.85 1.01
N ASN A 284 -5.68 8.40 1.64
CA ASN A 284 -4.67 7.60 0.97
C ASN A 284 -5.13 6.14 1.10
N LEU A 285 -5.46 5.51 -0.02
CA LEU A 285 -6.14 4.22 -0.06
C LEU A 285 -5.28 3.18 -0.77
N ALA A 286 -5.04 2.04 -0.14
CA ALA A 286 -4.43 0.89 -0.79
C ALA A 286 -5.39 0.32 -1.84
N THR A 287 -5.04 0.45 -3.13
CA THR A 287 -5.86 0.04 -4.28
C THR A 287 -5.33 -1.22 -4.96
N SER A 288 -4.08 -1.58 -4.71
CA SER A 288 -3.41 -2.73 -5.30
C SER A 288 -2.41 -3.38 -4.33
N VAL A 289 -2.07 -4.65 -4.58
CA VAL A 289 -0.94 -5.33 -3.96
C VAL A 289 0.25 -5.36 -4.93
N PHE A 290 1.47 -5.46 -4.39
CA PHE A 290 2.65 -5.72 -5.20
C PHE A 290 2.67 -7.17 -5.68
N ALA A 291 3.21 -7.38 -6.88
CA ALA A 291 3.59 -8.71 -7.34
C ALA A 291 4.98 -8.63 -8.01
N ASP A 292 5.77 -9.69 -7.85
CA ASP A 292 7.07 -9.79 -8.51
C ASP A 292 6.94 -10.10 -10.02
N ARG A 293 8.05 -10.16 -10.73
CA ARG A 293 8.11 -10.47 -12.17
C ARG A 293 7.48 -11.82 -12.53
N ASN A 294 7.40 -12.76 -11.57
CA ASN A 294 6.78 -14.07 -11.73
C ASN A 294 5.28 -14.04 -11.34
N LYS A 295 4.72 -12.85 -11.09
CA LYS A 295 3.32 -12.63 -10.70
C LYS A 295 2.93 -13.19 -9.33
N ARG A 296 3.92 -13.52 -8.47
CA ARG A 296 3.64 -13.86 -7.07
C ARG A 296 3.22 -12.59 -6.33
N LYS A 297 2.01 -12.60 -5.78
CA LYS A 297 1.43 -11.47 -5.04
C LYS A 297 1.93 -11.43 -3.59
N TYR A 298 2.04 -10.21 -3.09
CA TYR A 298 2.36 -9.87 -1.71
C TYR A 298 1.14 -9.21 -1.05
N GLY A 299 1.21 -7.99 -0.53
CA GLY A 299 0.11 -7.30 0.15
C GLY A 299 0.23 -7.33 1.66
N GLY A 300 1.28 -7.96 2.17
CA GLY A 300 1.71 -8.01 3.56
C GLY A 300 3.24 -7.96 3.60
N ALA A 301 3.86 -8.53 4.65
CA ALA A 301 5.31 -8.54 4.79
C ALA A 301 6.00 -9.31 3.64
N VAL A 302 7.08 -8.74 3.13
CA VAL A 302 8.01 -9.42 2.22
C VAL A 302 9.01 -10.20 3.07
N TYR A 303 9.01 -11.52 2.91
CA TYR A 303 9.92 -12.39 3.66
C TYR A 303 11.28 -12.47 2.96
N PRO A 304 12.40 -12.46 3.71
CA PRO A 304 13.72 -12.67 3.16
C PRO A 304 13.87 -14.09 2.60
N ASP A 305 14.85 -14.30 1.71
CA ASP A 305 15.22 -15.64 1.24
C ASP A 305 16.09 -16.36 2.29
N ILE A 306 16.83 -15.58 3.08
CA ILE A 306 17.65 -16.05 4.21
C ILE A 306 17.30 -15.21 5.43
N THR A 307 16.55 -15.82 6.35
CA THR A 307 16.20 -15.19 7.63
C THR A 307 17.41 -15.21 8.56
N CYS A 308 17.75 -14.05 9.11
CA CYS A 308 18.81 -13.88 10.10
C CYS A 308 18.48 -12.69 11.02
N SER A 309 19.10 -12.65 12.19
CA SER A 309 18.94 -11.49 13.09
C SER A 309 19.52 -10.22 12.45
N GLU A 310 19.05 -9.05 12.88
CA GLU A 310 19.53 -7.77 12.33
C GLU A 310 21.06 -7.63 12.43
N ASN A 311 21.64 -8.07 13.54
CA ASN A 311 23.09 -8.00 13.76
C ASN A 311 23.90 -8.94 12.86
N GLU A 312 23.29 -10.00 12.34
CA GLU A 312 23.96 -11.02 11.50
C GLU A 312 23.67 -10.81 10.02
N THR A 313 22.72 -9.93 9.67
CA THR A 313 22.24 -9.74 8.29
C THR A 313 23.38 -9.42 7.33
N LEU A 314 24.20 -8.44 7.67
CA LEU A 314 25.36 -8.03 6.85
C LEU A 314 26.39 -9.16 6.72
N ALA A 315 26.77 -9.81 7.81
CA ALA A 315 27.73 -10.90 7.81
C ALA A 315 27.28 -12.09 6.96
N ASN A 316 26.00 -12.49 7.08
CA ASN A 316 25.42 -13.58 6.28
C ASN A 316 25.40 -13.24 4.77
N ALA A 317 25.10 -11.99 4.42
CA ALA A 317 25.14 -11.49 3.05
C ALA A 317 26.56 -11.57 2.47
N ILE A 318 27.57 -11.11 3.22
CA ILE A 318 28.97 -11.18 2.84
C ILE A 318 29.43 -12.63 2.62
N VAL A 319 29.12 -13.52 3.56
CA VAL A 319 29.45 -14.95 3.44
C VAL A 319 28.80 -15.57 2.20
N TRP A 320 27.57 -15.20 1.88
CA TRP A 320 26.91 -15.72 0.67
C TRP A 320 27.52 -15.20 -0.62
N ILE A 321 27.98 -13.95 -0.66
CA ILE A 321 28.66 -13.39 -1.83
C ILE A 321 29.93 -14.17 -2.13
N TYR A 322 30.72 -14.56 -1.10
CA TYR A 322 31.97 -15.30 -1.28
C TYR A 322 31.83 -16.78 -1.65
N LYS A 323 30.67 -17.38 -1.43
CA LYS A 323 30.35 -18.76 -1.87
C LYS A 323 30.09 -18.85 -3.36
#